data_10637b7e0bc9b1f1d777b19fae326f23
#
_entry.id   10637b7e0bc9b1f1d777b19fae326f23
#
_cell.length_a   1.000
_cell.length_b   1.000
_cell.length_c   1.000
_cell.angle_alpha   90.00
_cell.angle_beta   90.00
_cell.angle_gamma   90.00
#
_symmetry.space_group_name_H-M   'P 1'
#
loop_
_entity.id
_entity.type
_entity.pdbx_description
1 polymer ?
#
loop_
_entity_poly.entity_id
_entity_poly.type
_entity_poly.pdbx_seq_one_letter_code
_entity_poly.pdbx_strand_id
1 'polypeptide(L)'
;MTEKRPIVLIAFVAGILLLTGNMFVQSRLDNSIRENKLIDEQFVEGAPPMVAFTTVALGGFRGLIADFLWLRAISMQEQGKYFEMVQLASWIMKLQPKSTATAAYLAWNMAYNISVTYSSPADRWRWVNKGIDLYHEALLYNPNDPVLYKELGWIYQHKLGNILDDAQRYYKYQMALRMITILGKHYPDWKELAEAPATEAGLKAALKTESTFFIEMKDAGYDSLDQLSEAFREAEGVFPEKLAVKMKNKDEVRLITNYLRVRWLRDATMLTPSDILRVNEKYGDLDWVLPESFAIYWAMLGIEKSPDRKSVDCSRMITQSLQVTFTNGRMLFPGDKPAENFLLIPNFSVADAVRQSYLDAIQENPDIKSFRDAYENFMSRAITTMYSYGQYTKAQEFYDYLTDHKKNRNTRLPFDQFVLKHWQEEIKDAGFKQANDMINGLIFRSCVLLGYGDKTAADAHLQLARMAYNRYMKDMGTESRTALPPFSQMTSEIAQACIRSLPGEIADRIKAQLLLEAQQAPAENKAENKAENKAETAPAN
;
A
#
# COMPACT_ATOMS: atom_id res chain seq x y z
N MET A 1 67.30 -44.00 8.44
CA MET A 1 66.02 -43.81 7.71
C MET A 1 64.88 -44.64 8.27
N THR A 2 64.96 -45.23 9.44
CA THR A 2 63.98 -46.21 9.99
C THR A 2 63.05 -45.66 11.10
N GLU A 3 63.34 -44.49 11.68
CA GLU A 3 62.49 -43.92 12.77
C GLU A 3 61.19 -43.20 12.35
N LYS A 4 61.07 -42.84 11.10
CA LYS A 4 59.86 -42.08 10.65
C LYS A 4 58.64 -42.97 10.29
N ARG A 5 58.87 -44.29 10.09
CA ARG A 5 57.78 -45.23 9.72
C ARG A 5 56.67 -45.39 10.77
N PRO A 6 56.92 -45.50 12.07
CA PRO A 6 55.90 -45.64 13.09
C PRO A 6 55.07 -44.36 13.22
N ILE A 7 55.65 -43.17 13.06
CA ILE A 7 54.91 -41.88 13.14
C ILE A 7 53.95 -41.72 11.97
N VAL A 8 54.34 -42.11 10.77
CA VAL A 8 53.49 -42.06 9.59
C VAL A 8 52.33 -43.05 9.72
N LEU A 9 52.58 -44.24 10.27
CA LEU A 9 51.52 -45.24 10.51
C LEU A 9 50.51 -44.75 11.57
N ILE A 10 50.99 -44.16 12.68
CA ILE A 10 50.16 -43.57 13.72
C ILE A 10 49.30 -42.41 13.17
N ALA A 11 49.90 -41.52 12.37
CA ALA A 11 49.18 -40.42 11.73
C ALA A 11 48.12 -40.92 10.75
N PHE A 12 48.39 -41.98 10.00
CA PHE A 12 47.45 -42.61 9.08
C PHE A 12 46.29 -43.29 9.81
N VAL A 13 46.56 -44.02 10.89
CA VAL A 13 45.52 -44.64 11.74
C VAL A 13 44.70 -43.57 12.45
N ALA A 14 45.30 -42.51 12.97
CA ALA A 14 44.60 -41.37 13.56
C ALA A 14 43.70 -40.66 12.52
N GLY A 15 44.16 -40.49 11.27
CA GLY A 15 43.40 -39.95 10.18
C GLY A 15 42.15 -40.79 9.84
N ILE A 16 42.29 -42.12 9.79
CA ILE A 16 41.19 -43.05 9.57
C ILE A 16 40.18 -42.97 10.74
N LEU A 17 40.65 -42.96 11.99
CA LEU A 17 39.79 -42.83 13.17
C LEU A 17 39.02 -41.51 13.20
N LEU A 18 39.65 -40.41 12.81
CA LEU A 18 38.98 -39.10 12.67
C LEU A 18 37.94 -39.10 11.55
N LEU A 19 38.25 -39.71 10.41
CA LEU A 19 37.30 -39.84 9.30
C LEU A 19 36.10 -40.72 9.67
N THR A 20 36.33 -41.86 10.31
CA THR A 20 35.23 -42.75 10.75
C THR A 20 34.39 -42.11 11.87
N GLY A 21 35.04 -41.42 12.82
CA GLY A 21 34.37 -40.64 13.85
C GLY A 21 33.48 -39.53 13.25
N ASN A 22 34.01 -38.82 12.26
CA ASN A 22 33.27 -37.77 11.57
C ASN A 22 32.06 -38.34 10.79
N MET A 23 32.22 -39.49 10.09
CA MET A 23 31.12 -40.17 9.43
C MET A 23 30.00 -40.58 10.40
N PHE A 24 30.35 -41.04 11.59
CA PHE A 24 29.38 -41.43 12.62
C PHE A 24 28.61 -40.22 13.18
N VAL A 25 29.33 -39.11 13.47
CA VAL A 25 28.70 -37.86 13.93
C VAL A 25 27.80 -37.29 12.85
N GLN A 26 28.24 -37.32 11.59
CA GLN A 26 27.48 -36.83 10.46
C GLN A 26 26.21 -37.64 10.23
N SER A 27 26.28 -38.97 10.32
CA SER A 27 25.09 -39.84 10.21
C SER A 27 24.07 -39.59 11.32
N ARG A 28 24.52 -39.33 12.55
CA ARG A 28 23.65 -38.94 13.66
C ARG A 28 23.01 -37.57 13.47
N LEU A 29 23.77 -36.61 12.97
CA LEU A 29 23.28 -35.28 12.67
C LEU A 29 22.25 -35.32 11.56
N ASP A 30 22.52 -36.05 10.47
CA ASP A 30 21.56 -36.21 9.35
C ASP A 30 20.25 -36.87 9.79
N ASN A 31 20.32 -37.88 10.67
CA ASN A 31 19.12 -38.49 11.23
C ASN A 31 18.33 -37.51 12.11
N SER A 32 19.02 -36.74 12.95
CA SER A 32 18.36 -35.71 13.77
C SER A 32 17.73 -34.59 12.94
N ILE A 33 18.38 -34.21 11.84
CA ILE A 33 17.87 -33.22 10.87
C ILE A 33 16.59 -33.75 10.18
N ARG A 34 16.56 -35.03 9.79
CA ARG A 34 15.39 -35.68 9.18
C ARG A 34 14.24 -35.87 10.18
N GLU A 35 14.53 -36.37 11.38
CA GLU A 35 13.52 -36.59 12.43
C GLU A 35 12.85 -35.28 12.85
N ASN A 36 13.59 -34.18 12.92
CA ASN A 36 13.06 -32.87 13.29
C ASN A 36 12.60 -32.03 12.09
N LYS A 37 12.57 -32.61 10.87
CA LYS A 37 12.16 -31.92 9.63
C LYS A 37 12.83 -30.57 9.44
N LEU A 38 14.11 -30.46 9.80
CA LEU A 38 14.87 -29.22 9.71
C LEU A 38 15.28 -28.87 8.27
N ILE A 39 15.20 -29.84 7.34
CA ILE A 39 15.45 -29.67 5.91
C ILE A 39 14.32 -30.40 5.17
N ASP A 40 13.66 -29.71 4.25
CA ASP A 40 12.69 -30.31 3.32
C ASP A 40 13.45 -30.96 2.17
N GLU A 41 13.23 -32.26 1.92
CA GLU A 41 13.94 -33.02 0.85
C GLU A 41 13.56 -32.53 -0.57
N GLN A 42 12.43 -31.81 -0.73
CA GLN A 42 11.99 -31.20 -2.00
C GLN A 42 12.95 -30.10 -2.50
N PHE A 43 13.93 -29.70 -1.71
CA PHE A 43 14.85 -28.60 -1.98
C PHE A 43 15.87 -28.88 -3.09
N VAL A 44 16.07 -30.12 -3.46
CA VAL A 44 17.13 -30.52 -4.42
C VAL A 44 16.60 -30.51 -5.85
N GLU A 45 15.30 -30.57 -6.08
CA GLU A 45 14.70 -30.74 -7.41
C GLU A 45 14.65 -29.47 -8.28
N GLY A 46 15.12 -28.34 -7.87
CA GLY A 46 15.16 -27.11 -8.70
C GLY A 46 16.43 -26.30 -8.53
N ALA A 47 17.37 -26.79 -7.73
CA ALA A 47 18.61 -26.07 -7.46
C ALA A 47 19.61 -26.20 -8.64
N PRO A 48 20.38 -25.15 -8.98
CA PRO A 48 21.48 -25.27 -9.92
C PRO A 48 22.40 -26.45 -9.55
N PRO A 49 22.95 -27.20 -10.52
CA PRO A 49 23.75 -28.40 -10.27
C PRO A 49 24.89 -28.20 -9.27
N MET A 50 25.50 -27.02 -9.26
CA MET A 50 26.54 -26.64 -8.32
C MET A 50 26.01 -26.55 -6.88
N VAL A 51 24.81 -25.99 -6.68
CA VAL A 51 24.16 -25.85 -5.35
C VAL A 51 23.70 -27.21 -4.84
N ALA A 52 23.11 -28.04 -5.72
CA ALA A 52 22.73 -29.40 -5.39
C ALA A 52 23.97 -30.25 -5.02
N PHE A 53 25.06 -30.17 -5.79
CA PHE A 53 26.32 -30.85 -5.51
C PHE A 53 26.91 -30.39 -4.17
N THR A 54 27.03 -29.08 -3.94
CA THR A 54 27.57 -28.57 -2.68
C THR A 54 26.69 -28.89 -1.47
N THR A 55 25.35 -28.96 -1.67
CA THR A 55 24.41 -29.34 -0.61
C THR A 55 24.60 -30.81 -0.21
N VAL A 56 24.73 -31.70 -1.19
CA VAL A 56 24.89 -33.14 -0.95
C VAL A 56 26.34 -33.48 -0.51
N ALA A 57 27.35 -32.87 -1.15
CA ALA A 57 28.74 -33.17 -0.90
C ALA A 57 29.31 -32.53 0.38
N LEU A 58 28.76 -31.38 0.79
CA LEU A 58 29.30 -30.58 1.88
C LEU A 58 28.46 -30.60 3.18
N GLY A 59 27.25 -31.18 3.16
CA GLY A 59 26.43 -31.42 4.35
C GLY A 59 26.47 -30.28 5.37
N GLY A 60 27.15 -30.50 6.49
CA GLY A 60 27.29 -29.51 7.58
C GLY A 60 28.07 -28.22 7.22
N PHE A 61 28.74 -28.15 6.07
CA PHE A 61 29.46 -26.94 5.63
C PHE A 61 28.54 -25.90 4.92
N ARG A 62 27.27 -26.19 4.73
CA ARG A 62 26.32 -25.27 4.11
C ARG A 62 26.27 -23.91 4.82
N GLY A 63 26.28 -23.92 6.16
CA GLY A 63 26.34 -22.71 6.97
C GLY A 63 27.58 -21.86 6.67
N LEU A 64 28.76 -22.49 6.68
CA LEU A 64 30.01 -21.80 6.40
C LEU A 64 30.07 -21.20 4.99
N ILE A 65 29.51 -21.89 4.00
CA ILE A 65 29.39 -21.34 2.63
C ILE A 65 28.44 -20.16 2.61
N ALA A 66 27.29 -20.26 3.25
CA ALA A 66 26.34 -19.16 3.34
C ALA A 66 26.97 -17.95 4.05
N ASP A 67 27.72 -18.15 5.13
CA ASP A 67 28.43 -17.09 5.83
C ASP A 67 29.49 -16.42 4.95
N PHE A 68 30.25 -17.22 4.18
CA PHE A 68 31.23 -16.68 3.23
C PHE A 68 30.54 -15.86 2.12
N LEU A 69 29.44 -16.38 1.55
CA LEU A 69 28.67 -15.66 0.55
C LEU A 69 28.05 -14.38 1.12
N TRP A 70 27.65 -14.41 2.39
CA TRP A 70 27.17 -13.26 3.13
C TRP A 70 28.21 -12.14 3.25
N LEU A 71 29.41 -12.48 3.73
CA LEU A 71 30.54 -11.52 3.82
C LEU A 71 30.85 -10.93 2.42
N ARG A 72 30.80 -11.78 1.38
CA ARG A 72 31.01 -11.33 0.02
C ARG A 72 29.88 -10.42 -0.47
N ALA A 73 28.63 -10.70 -0.11
CA ALA A 73 27.49 -9.85 -0.47
C ALA A 73 27.60 -8.45 0.16
N ILE A 74 28.01 -8.35 1.43
CA ILE A 74 28.30 -7.07 2.09
C ILE A 74 29.41 -6.32 1.35
N SER A 75 30.53 -6.99 1.03
CA SER A 75 31.63 -6.36 0.29
C SER A 75 31.21 -5.89 -1.11
N MET A 76 30.32 -6.63 -1.81
CA MET A 76 29.76 -6.20 -3.10
C MET A 76 28.86 -4.97 -2.96
N GLN A 77 28.09 -4.88 -1.88
CA GLN A 77 27.28 -3.71 -1.56
C GLN A 77 28.16 -2.46 -1.37
N GLU A 78 29.23 -2.57 -0.58
CA GLU A 78 30.19 -1.46 -0.36
C GLU A 78 30.89 -1.01 -1.66
N GLN A 79 31.10 -1.93 -2.60
CA GLN A 79 31.67 -1.64 -3.91
C GLN A 79 30.65 -1.13 -4.93
N GLY A 80 29.35 -1.01 -4.58
CA GLY A 80 28.29 -0.63 -5.51
C GLY A 80 27.92 -1.70 -6.56
N LYS A 81 28.38 -2.95 -6.37
CA LYS A 81 28.10 -4.08 -7.29
C LYS A 81 26.80 -4.77 -6.92
N TYR A 82 25.70 -4.05 -7.09
CA TYR A 82 24.39 -4.47 -6.60
C TYR A 82 23.79 -5.68 -7.33
N PHE A 83 24.08 -5.85 -8.62
CA PHE A 83 23.59 -7.02 -9.38
C PHE A 83 24.22 -8.32 -8.89
N GLU A 84 25.53 -8.32 -8.67
CA GLU A 84 26.25 -9.45 -8.11
C GLU A 84 25.79 -9.75 -6.68
N MET A 85 25.53 -8.72 -5.88
CA MET A 85 24.97 -8.87 -4.53
C MET A 85 23.61 -9.59 -4.55
N VAL A 86 22.69 -9.21 -5.45
CA VAL A 86 21.38 -9.87 -5.59
C VAL A 86 21.54 -11.34 -5.95
N GLN A 87 22.46 -11.67 -6.87
CA GLN A 87 22.73 -13.05 -7.23
C GLN A 87 23.25 -13.85 -6.04
N LEU A 88 24.16 -13.27 -5.25
CA LEU A 88 24.64 -13.90 -4.01
C LEU A 88 23.51 -14.09 -2.99
N ALA A 89 22.63 -13.09 -2.84
CA ALA A 89 21.47 -13.18 -1.98
C ALA A 89 20.57 -14.36 -2.34
N SER A 90 20.27 -14.55 -3.62
CA SER A 90 19.50 -15.69 -4.11
C SER A 90 20.19 -17.03 -3.78
N TRP A 91 21.52 -17.10 -3.88
CA TRP A 91 22.25 -18.31 -3.52
C TRP A 91 22.25 -18.58 -2.01
N ILE A 92 22.41 -17.53 -1.18
CA ILE A 92 22.33 -17.65 0.27
C ILE A 92 20.93 -18.18 0.67
N MET A 93 19.87 -17.63 0.08
CA MET A 93 18.50 -18.09 0.32
C MET A 93 18.32 -19.58 -0.05
N LYS A 94 18.89 -20.03 -1.16
CA LYS A 94 18.87 -21.46 -1.56
C LYS A 94 19.67 -22.36 -0.63
N LEU A 95 20.77 -21.88 -0.07
CA LEU A 95 21.56 -22.63 0.91
C LEU A 95 20.92 -22.65 2.30
N GLN A 96 20.29 -21.56 2.73
CA GLN A 96 19.66 -21.41 4.04
C GLN A 96 18.23 -20.86 3.93
N PRO A 97 17.28 -21.58 3.32
CA PRO A 97 15.93 -21.07 3.05
C PRO A 97 15.11 -20.81 4.32
N LYS A 98 15.49 -21.44 5.44
CA LYS A 98 14.87 -21.21 6.75
C LYS A 98 15.49 -20.05 7.53
N SER A 99 16.51 -19.38 7.00
CA SER A 99 17.10 -18.19 7.61
C SER A 99 16.31 -16.94 7.23
N THR A 100 15.19 -16.72 7.93
CA THR A 100 14.30 -15.58 7.71
C THR A 100 14.97 -14.24 7.96
N ALA A 101 15.87 -14.17 8.95
CA ALA A 101 16.65 -12.97 9.24
C ALA A 101 17.55 -12.56 8.05
N THR A 102 18.15 -13.53 7.37
CA THR A 102 18.96 -13.30 6.17
C THR A 102 18.12 -12.73 5.03
N ALA A 103 16.97 -13.35 4.78
CA ALA A 103 16.02 -12.88 3.76
C ALA A 103 15.55 -11.45 4.06
N ALA A 104 15.14 -11.20 5.29
CA ALA A 104 14.67 -9.89 5.73
C ALA A 104 15.73 -8.80 5.55
N TYR A 105 16.97 -9.06 5.97
CA TYR A 105 18.07 -8.11 5.81
C TYR A 105 18.36 -7.79 4.34
N LEU A 106 18.46 -8.82 3.49
CA LEU A 106 18.78 -8.63 2.07
C LEU A 106 17.66 -7.88 1.34
N ALA A 107 16.40 -8.26 1.57
CA ALA A 107 15.24 -7.60 1.00
C ALA A 107 15.16 -6.13 1.46
N TRP A 108 15.41 -5.88 2.75
CA TRP A 108 15.45 -4.52 3.29
C TRP A 108 16.57 -3.69 2.63
N ASN A 109 17.76 -4.24 2.46
CA ASN A 109 18.86 -3.55 1.78
C ASN A 109 18.49 -3.18 0.33
N MET A 110 17.86 -4.07 -0.41
CA MET A 110 17.40 -3.78 -1.77
C MET A 110 16.40 -2.62 -1.79
N ALA A 111 15.39 -2.68 -0.91
CA ALA A 111 14.31 -1.72 -0.89
C ALA A 111 14.72 -0.34 -0.34
N TYR A 112 15.64 -0.27 0.62
CA TYR A 112 16.00 0.96 1.31
C TYR A 112 17.39 1.50 0.96
N ASN A 113 18.43 0.69 0.99
CA ASN A 113 19.79 1.18 0.80
C ASN A 113 20.15 1.28 -0.69
N ILE A 114 19.85 0.25 -1.47
CA ILE A 114 20.22 0.23 -2.88
C ILE A 114 19.30 1.13 -3.70
N SER A 115 17.99 1.06 -3.47
CA SER A 115 17.02 1.85 -4.25
C SER A 115 17.33 3.34 -4.24
N VAL A 116 17.74 3.91 -3.10
CA VAL A 116 18.01 5.35 -2.96
C VAL A 116 19.32 5.81 -3.62
N THR A 117 20.19 4.89 -4.04
CA THR A 117 21.39 5.24 -4.81
C THR A 117 21.08 5.64 -6.26
N TYR A 118 19.88 5.33 -6.73
CA TYR A 118 19.41 5.69 -8.07
C TYR A 118 18.61 6.99 -8.04
N SER A 119 18.84 7.86 -9.01
CA SER A 119 18.09 9.09 -9.19
C SER A 119 16.73 8.86 -9.88
N SER A 120 16.65 7.86 -10.76
CA SER A 120 15.44 7.52 -11.50
C SER A 120 14.41 6.82 -10.60
N PRO A 121 13.16 7.34 -10.47
CA PRO A 121 12.09 6.64 -9.75
C PRO A 121 11.79 5.24 -10.29
N ALA A 122 11.97 5.02 -11.60
CA ALA A 122 11.76 3.72 -12.24
C ALA A 122 12.81 2.68 -11.79
N ASP A 123 14.08 3.09 -11.68
CA ASP A 123 15.12 2.19 -11.18
C ASP A 123 14.96 1.92 -9.69
N ARG A 124 14.58 2.94 -8.89
CA ARG A 124 14.20 2.75 -7.48
C ARG A 124 13.06 1.74 -7.35
N TRP A 125 12.02 1.86 -8.17
CA TRP A 125 10.89 0.93 -8.19
C TRP A 125 11.32 -0.51 -8.47
N ARG A 126 12.24 -0.72 -9.43
CA ARG A 126 12.79 -2.05 -9.72
C ARG A 126 13.46 -2.67 -8.51
N TRP A 127 14.26 -1.90 -7.77
CA TRP A 127 14.95 -2.39 -6.58
C TRP A 127 14.01 -2.66 -5.40
N VAL A 128 13.00 -1.83 -5.22
CA VAL A 128 11.96 -2.06 -4.20
C VAL A 128 11.20 -3.35 -4.51
N ASN A 129 10.81 -3.57 -5.78
CA ASN A 129 10.16 -4.84 -6.17
C ASN A 129 11.07 -6.05 -5.98
N LYS A 130 12.38 -5.95 -6.27
CA LYS A 130 13.33 -7.03 -5.97
C LYS A 130 13.35 -7.40 -4.49
N GLY A 131 13.25 -6.42 -3.60
CA GLY A 131 13.12 -6.66 -2.16
C GLY A 131 11.79 -7.36 -1.82
N ILE A 132 10.68 -6.93 -2.41
CA ILE A 132 9.36 -7.56 -2.25
C ILE A 132 9.39 -9.01 -2.77
N ASP A 133 9.93 -9.24 -3.97
CA ASP A 133 10.05 -10.57 -4.57
C ASP A 133 10.86 -11.53 -3.68
N LEU A 134 11.92 -11.02 -3.03
CA LEU A 134 12.73 -11.82 -2.11
C LEU A 134 11.94 -12.19 -0.83
N TYR A 135 11.09 -11.30 -0.31
CA TYR A 135 10.17 -11.64 0.78
C TYR A 135 9.13 -12.67 0.34
N HIS A 136 8.59 -12.55 -0.87
CA HIS A 136 7.67 -13.55 -1.42
C HIS A 136 8.36 -14.92 -1.52
N GLU A 137 9.59 -14.99 -2.04
CA GLU A 137 10.37 -16.23 -2.09
C GLU A 137 10.59 -16.80 -0.67
N ALA A 138 10.97 -15.97 0.29
CA ALA A 138 11.18 -16.39 1.67
C ALA A 138 9.91 -16.95 2.32
N LEU A 139 8.75 -16.37 2.05
CA LEU A 139 7.45 -16.83 2.54
C LEU A 139 7.04 -18.20 1.98
N LEU A 140 7.45 -18.55 0.76
CA LEU A 140 7.22 -19.90 0.21
C LEU A 140 7.89 -20.99 1.06
N TYR A 141 9.07 -20.68 1.62
CA TYR A 141 9.80 -21.61 2.47
C TYR A 141 9.45 -21.51 3.97
N ASN A 142 8.96 -20.35 4.38
CA ASN A 142 8.65 -20.03 5.78
C ASN A 142 7.23 -19.45 5.93
N PRO A 143 6.16 -20.20 5.56
CA PRO A 143 4.80 -19.66 5.48
C PRO A 143 4.17 -19.34 6.84
N ASN A 144 4.84 -19.68 7.94
CA ASN A 144 4.36 -19.41 9.30
C ASN A 144 5.28 -18.46 10.09
N ASP A 145 6.27 -17.81 9.45
CA ASP A 145 7.15 -16.88 10.14
C ASP A 145 6.55 -15.47 10.19
N PRO A 146 6.09 -14.98 11.36
CA PRO A 146 5.43 -13.68 11.49
C PRO A 146 6.35 -12.50 11.14
N VAL A 147 7.67 -12.67 11.24
CA VAL A 147 8.64 -11.61 10.93
C VAL A 147 8.60 -11.24 9.46
N LEU A 148 8.52 -12.24 8.56
CA LEU A 148 8.46 -11.98 7.12
C LEU A 148 7.20 -11.21 6.74
N TYR A 149 6.05 -11.55 7.33
CA TYR A 149 4.79 -10.82 7.12
C TYR A 149 4.89 -9.37 7.59
N LYS A 150 5.45 -9.16 8.79
CA LYS A 150 5.67 -7.81 9.35
C LYS A 150 6.59 -6.98 8.46
N GLU A 151 7.73 -7.52 8.07
CA GLU A 151 8.71 -6.79 7.26
C GLU A 151 8.18 -6.48 5.85
N LEU A 152 7.42 -7.40 5.24
CA LEU A 152 6.76 -7.16 3.96
C LEU A 152 5.71 -6.05 4.08
N GLY A 153 4.86 -6.09 5.11
CA GLY A 153 3.91 -5.02 5.42
C GLY A 153 4.60 -3.67 5.65
N TRP A 154 5.76 -3.67 6.31
CA TRP A 154 6.56 -2.47 6.54
C TRP A 154 7.07 -1.82 5.24
N ILE A 155 7.50 -2.61 4.24
CA ILE A 155 7.87 -2.05 2.93
C ILE A 155 6.69 -1.32 2.30
N TYR A 156 5.50 -1.92 2.32
CA TYR A 156 4.31 -1.27 1.77
C TYR A 156 3.95 0.01 2.53
N GLN A 157 3.93 -0.03 3.86
CA GLN A 157 3.60 1.15 4.68
C GLN A 157 4.65 2.26 4.55
N HIS A 158 5.91 1.91 4.77
CA HIS A 158 6.97 2.91 4.97
C HIS A 158 7.67 3.29 3.67
N LYS A 159 8.02 2.32 2.81
CA LYS A 159 8.75 2.61 1.58
C LYS A 159 7.85 3.10 0.45
N LEU A 160 6.69 2.47 0.26
CA LEU A 160 5.78 2.79 -0.84
C LEU A 160 4.71 3.82 -0.43
N GLY A 161 4.23 3.75 0.82
CA GLY A 161 3.13 4.58 1.31
C GLY A 161 3.57 5.95 1.85
N ASN A 162 4.74 6.04 2.50
CA ASN A 162 5.15 7.23 3.23
C ASN A 162 5.73 8.32 2.31
N ILE A 163 5.46 9.58 2.67
CA ILE A 163 5.97 10.77 1.96
C ILE A 163 7.48 11.00 2.11
N LEU A 164 8.16 10.26 2.98
CA LEU A 164 9.61 10.39 3.21
C LEU A 164 10.45 9.97 1.99
N ASP A 165 9.93 9.11 1.11
CA ASP A 165 10.57 8.81 -0.16
C ASP A 165 9.99 9.70 -1.25
N ASP A 166 10.83 10.51 -1.89
CA ASP A 166 10.45 11.43 -2.97
C ASP A 166 9.89 10.72 -4.21
N ALA A 167 10.20 9.43 -4.40
CA ALA A 167 9.63 8.60 -5.46
C ALA A 167 8.29 7.91 -5.08
N GLN A 168 7.76 8.13 -3.86
CA GLN A 168 6.55 7.45 -3.37
C GLN A 168 5.33 7.65 -4.29
N ARG A 169 5.21 8.83 -4.92
CA ARG A 169 4.13 9.11 -5.86
C ARG A 169 4.22 8.21 -7.10
N TYR A 170 5.43 8.03 -7.64
CA TYR A 170 5.67 7.11 -8.74
C TYR A 170 5.37 5.65 -8.34
N TYR A 171 5.75 5.23 -7.13
CA TYR A 171 5.45 3.88 -6.64
C TYR A 171 3.95 3.62 -6.55
N LYS A 172 3.17 4.56 -5.99
CA LYS A 172 1.71 4.46 -5.92
C LYS A 172 1.07 4.36 -7.31
N TYR A 173 1.55 5.14 -8.26
CA TYR A 173 1.10 5.05 -9.65
C TYR A 173 1.39 3.67 -10.27
N GLN A 174 2.61 3.17 -10.12
CA GLN A 174 3.00 1.87 -10.65
C GLN A 174 2.23 0.71 -9.99
N MET A 175 1.97 0.80 -8.70
CA MET A 175 1.10 -0.17 -8.00
C MET A 175 -0.32 -0.13 -8.57
N ALA A 176 -0.90 1.05 -8.76
CA ALA A 176 -2.23 1.21 -9.31
C ALA A 176 -2.31 0.65 -10.74
N LEU A 177 -1.35 1.01 -11.58
CA LEU A 177 -1.27 0.47 -12.95
C LEU A 177 -1.22 -1.06 -12.94
N ARG A 178 -0.32 -1.65 -12.13
CA ARG A 178 -0.18 -3.11 -11.99
C ARG A 178 -1.49 -3.76 -11.53
N MET A 179 -2.11 -3.24 -10.47
CA MET A 179 -3.32 -3.83 -9.90
C MET A 179 -4.52 -3.70 -10.83
N ILE A 180 -4.72 -2.56 -11.47
CA ILE A 180 -5.81 -2.37 -12.43
C ILE A 180 -5.63 -3.28 -13.65
N THR A 181 -4.40 -3.47 -14.14
CA THR A 181 -4.10 -4.41 -15.24
C THR A 181 -4.44 -5.85 -14.83
N ILE A 182 -4.01 -6.30 -13.65
CA ILE A 182 -4.31 -7.65 -13.13
C ILE A 182 -5.83 -7.84 -12.97
N LEU A 183 -6.51 -6.88 -12.37
CA LEU A 183 -7.92 -6.98 -12.00
C LEU A 183 -8.88 -6.59 -13.15
N GLY A 184 -8.38 -5.90 -14.18
CA GLY A 184 -9.15 -5.41 -15.33
C GLY A 184 -9.99 -4.18 -15.05
N LYS A 185 -10.08 -3.73 -13.79
CA LYS A 185 -10.75 -2.51 -13.34
C LYS A 185 -10.26 -2.08 -11.97
N HIS A 186 -10.45 -0.82 -11.61
CA HIS A 186 -10.00 -0.26 -10.33
C HIS A 186 -10.70 -0.89 -9.12
N TYR A 187 -12.03 -1.04 -9.20
CA TYR A 187 -12.85 -1.63 -8.14
C TYR A 187 -13.49 -2.93 -8.65
N PRO A 188 -12.81 -4.08 -8.48
CA PRO A 188 -13.35 -5.37 -8.89
C PRO A 188 -14.43 -5.86 -7.92
N ASP A 189 -15.22 -6.82 -8.37
CA ASP A 189 -16.08 -7.59 -7.46
C ASP A 189 -15.24 -8.67 -6.76
N TRP A 190 -14.86 -8.38 -5.52
CA TRP A 190 -14.03 -9.29 -4.73
C TRP A 190 -14.74 -10.58 -4.38
N LYS A 191 -16.08 -10.59 -4.29
CA LYS A 191 -16.85 -11.83 -4.03
C LYS A 191 -16.78 -12.74 -5.25
N GLU A 192 -17.01 -12.20 -6.43
CA GLU A 192 -16.88 -12.95 -7.68
C GLU A 192 -15.46 -13.52 -7.87
N LEU A 193 -14.42 -12.76 -7.54
CA LEU A 193 -13.04 -13.23 -7.60
C LEU A 193 -12.72 -14.28 -6.53
N ALA A 194 -13.30 -14.19 -5.34
CA ALA A 194 -13.09 -15.17 -4.27
C ALA A 194 -13.81 -16.50 -4.55
N GLU A 195 -14.92 -16.47 -5.30
CA GLU A 195 -15.63 -17.67 -5.77
C GLU A 195 -14.95 -18.34 -6.97
N ALA A 196 -14.04 -17.62 -7.66
CA ALA A 196 -13.32 -18.16 -8.80
C ALA A 196 -12.36 -19.28 -8.38
N PRO A 197 -12.19 -20.32 -9.21
CA PRO A 197 -11.25 -21.40 -8.94
C PRO A 197 -9.82 -20.89 -8.74
N ALA A 198 -9.16 -21.33 -7.66
CA ALA A 198 -7.76 -20.96 -7.40
C ALA A 198 -6.73 -21.92 -8.02
N THR A 199 -7.17 -23.11 -8.46
CA THR A 199 -6.32 -24.17 -9.01
C THR A 199 -6.89 -24.72 -10.32
N GLU A 200 -6.04 -25.38 -11.10
CA GLU A 200 -6.47 -26.07 -12.33
C GLU A 200 -7.52 -27.16 -12.03
N ALA A 201 -7.34 -27.91 -10.94
CA ALA A 201 -8.31 -28.94 -10.52
C ALA A 201 -9.67 -28.29 -10.17
N GLY A 202 -9.64 -27.15 -9.49
CA GLY A 202 -10.84 -26.37 -9.17
C GLY A 202 -11.51 -25.84 -10.44
N LEU A 203 -10.73 -25.36 -11.43
CA LEU A 203 -11.29 -24.91 -12.71
C LEU A 203 -11.96 -26.07 -13.45
N LYS A 204 -11.31 -27.24 -13.52
CA LYS A 204 -11.89 -28.44 -14.14
C LYS A 204 -13.20 -28.87 -13.46
N ALA A 205 -13.28 -28.75 -12.14
CA ALA A 205 -14.48 -29.08 -11.38
C ALA A 205 -15.62 -28.04 -11.55
N ALA A 206 -15.28 -26.76 -11.75
CA ALA A 206 -16.25 -25.69 -11.93
C ALA A 206 -16.81 -25.61 -13.36
N LEU A 207 -16.08 -26.12 -14.35
CA LEU A 207 -16.57 -26.24 -15.74
C LEU A 207 -17.62 -27.34 -15.82
N LYS A 208 -18.67 -27.12 -16.61
CA LYS A 208 -19.69 -28.13 -16.86
C LYS A 208 -19.12 -29.34 -17.59
N THR A 209 -19.74 -30.51 -17.41
CA THR A 209 -19.28 -31.77 -18.00
C THR A 209 -19.24 -31.72 -19.53
N GLU A 210 -20.13 -30.94 -20.16
CA GLU A 210 -20.18 -30.71 -21.60
C GLU A 210 -19.24 -29.60 -22.10
N SER A 211 -18.44 -28.96 -21.23
CA SER A 211 -17.53 -27.89 -21.63
C SER A 211 -16.46 -28.40 -22.58
N THR A 212 -16.31 -27.69 -23.67
CA THR A 212 -15.28 -27.95 -24.71
C THR A 212 -14.02 -27.07 -24.52
N PHE A 213 -13.94 -26.33 -23.43
CA PHE A 213 -12.89 -25.34 -23.19
C PHE A 213 -11.47 -25.85 -23.46
N PHE A 214 -11.09 -27.01 -22.90
CA PHE A 214 -9.74 -27.53 -23.06
C PHE A 214 -9.43 -27.97 -24.52
N ILE A 215 -10.46 -28.33 -25.28
CA ILE A 215 -10.31 -28.64 -26.72
C ILE A 215 -10.13 -27.32 -27.47
N GLU A 216 -11.01 -26.36 -27.24
CA GLU A 216 -10.97 -25.04 -27.90
C GLU A 216 -9.69 -24.26 -27.56
N MET A 217 -9.17 -24.41 -26.32
CA MET A 217 -7.90 -23.84 -25.88
C MET A 217 -6.72 -24.38 -26.72
N LYS A 218 -6.63 -25.72 -26.91
CA LYS A 218 -5.61 -26.36 -27.76
C LYS A 218 -5.76 -25.95 -29.21
N ASP A 219 -6.98 -25.93 -29.74
CA ASP A 219 -7.28 -25.51 -31.11
C ASP A 219 -6.99 -24.03 -31.36
N ALA A 220 -6.96 -23.20 -30.29
CA ALA A 220 -6.54 -21.82 -30.35
C ALA A 220 -5.01 -21.64 -30.24
N GLY A 221 -4.26 -22.76 -30.04
CA GLY A 221 -2.81 -22.79 -29.98
C GLY A 221 -2.23 -22.71 -28.55
N TYR A 222 -3.03 -22.98 -27.51
CA TYR A 222 -2.56 -23.03 -26.14
C TYR A 222 -2.57 -24.47 -25.63
N ASP A 223 -1.39 -25.08 -25.48
CA ASP A 223 -1.26 -26.49 -25.06
C ASP A 223 -1.50 -26.69 -23.57
N SER A 224 -1.36 -25.63 -22.76
CA SER A 224 -1.54 -25.67 -21.32
C SER A 224 -2.16 -24.37 -20.78
N LEU A 225 -2.72 -24.46 -19.55
CA LEU A 225 -3.18 -23.29 -18.82
C LEU A 225 -2.04 -22.29 -18.48
N ASP A 226 -0.79 -22.77 -18.41
CA ASP A 226 0.36 -21.90 -18.21
C ASP A 226 0.59 -21.02 -19.43
N GLN A 227 0.57 -21.59 -20.64
CA GLN A 227 0.68 -20.80 -21.88
C GLN A 227 -0.49 -19.82 -22.04
N LEU A 228 -1.72 -20.24 -21.73
CA LEU A 228 -2.87 -19.36 -21.75
C LEU A 228 -2.72 -18.21 -20.74
N SER A 229 -2.23 -18.52 -19.52
CA SER A 229 -1.97 -17.52 -18.49
C SER A 229 -0.89 -16.52 -18.89
N GLU A 230 0.17 -16.97 -19.54
CA GLU A 230 1.24 -16.12 -20.06
C GLU A 230 0.72 -15.20 -21.18
N ALA A 231 0.00 -15.74 -22.16
CA ALA A 231 -0.63 -14.97 -23.22
C ALA A 231 -1.64 -13.93 -22.68
N PHE A 232 -2.38 -14.28 -21.62
CA PHE A 232 -3.29 -13.34 -20.94
C PHE A 232 -2.53 -12.19 -20.27
N ARG A 233 -1.38 -12.47 -19.63
CA ARG A 233 -0.52 -11.45 -19.01
C ARG A 233 0.14 -10.54 -20.06
N GLU A 234 0.66 -11.11 -21.15
CA GLU A 234 1.25 -10.37 -22.27
C GLU A 234 0.22 -9.44 -22.94
N ALA A 235 -1.05 -9.89 -23.00
CA ALA A 235 -2.17 -9.09 -23.48
C ALA A 235 -2.77 -8.15 -22.41
N GLU A 236 -2.03 -7.86 -21.31
CA GLU A 236 -2.45 -6.94 -20.23
C GLU A 236 -3.83 -7.28 -19.64
N GLY A 237 -4.15 -8.58 -19.50
CA GLY A 237 -5.40 -9.05 -18.93
C GLY A 237 -6.60 -9.03 -19.90
N VAL A 238 -6.35 -8.90 -21.17
CA VAL A 238 -7.35 -9.09 -22.24
C VAL A 238 -7.45 -10.57 -22.57
N PHE A 239 -8.67 -11.11 -22.53
CA PHE A 239 -8.90 -12.52 -22.88
C PHE A 239 -8.58 -12.75 -24.37
N PRO A 240 -7.80 -13.81 -24.72
CA PRO A 240 -7.36 -14.02 -26.10
C PRO A 240 -8.51 -14.14 -27.09
N GLU A 241 -8.52 -13.27 -28.09
CA GLU A 241 -9.61 -13.18 -29.09
C GLU A 241 -9.80 -14.50 -29.85
N LYS A 242 -8.71 -15.17 -30.22
CA LYS A 242 -8.75 -16.47 -30.91
C LYS A 242 -9.52 -17.54 -30.14
N LEU A 243 -9.46 -17.49 -28.82
CA LEU A 243 -10.19 -18.39 -27.94
C LEU A 243 -11.62 -17.86 -27.67
N ALA A 244 -11.79 -16.56 -27.48
CA ALA A 244 -13.08 -15.94 -27.25
C ALA A 244 -14.08 -16.17 -28.39
N VAL A 245 -13.61 -16.15 -29.64
CA VAL A 245 -14.44 -16.42 -30.84
C VAL A 245 -14.93 -17.88 -30.89
N LYS A 246 -14.13 -18.84 -30.40
CA LYS A 246 -14.50 -20.27 -30.37
C LYS A 246 -15.49 -20.56 -29.24
N MET A 247 -15.33 -19.90 -28.09
CA MET A 247 -16.16 -20.09 -26.92
C MET A 247 -17.52 -19.39 -27.06
N LYS A 248 -18.60 -20.18 -27.07
CA LYS A 248 -19.98 -19.67 -27.21
C LYS A 248 -20.57 -19.24 -25.86
N ASN A 249 -20.08 -19.85 -24.77
CA ASN A 249 -20.61 -19.62 -23.42
C ASN A 249 -19.89 -18.45 -22.74
N LYS A 250 -20.57 -17.31 -22.62
CA LYS A 250 -20.01 -16.11 -21.95
C LYS A 250 -19.74 -16.30 -20.47
N ASP A 251 -20.48 -17.14 -19.78
CA ASP A 251 -20.27 -17.43 -18.36
C ASP A 251 -19.01 -18.24 -18.14
N GLU A 252 -18.70 -19.17 -19.07
CA GLU A 252 -17.42 -19.89 -19.06
C GLU A 252 -16.24 -18.96 -19.34
N VAL A 253 -16.36 -18.06 -20.32
CA VAL A 253 -15.32 -17.04 -20.59
C VAL A 253 -15.06 -16.19 -19.34
N ARG A 254 -16.14 -15.78 -18.64
CA ARG A 254 -16.04 -15.02 -17.39
C ARG A 254 -15.36 -15.83 -16.28
N LEU A 255 -15.76 -17.08 -16.09
CA LEU A 255 -15.16 -17.99 -15.11
C LEU A 255 -13.66 -18.18 -15.35
N ILE A 256 -13.26 -18.42 -16.60
CA ILE A 256 -11.86 -18.63 -16.98
C ILE A 256 -11.08 -17.32 -16.83
N THR A 257 -11.65 -16.19 -17.22
CA THR A 257 -11.03 -14.88 -17.05
C THR A 257 -10.77 -14.59 -15.56
N ASN A 258 -11.74 -14.87 -14.68
CA ASN A 258 -11.57 -14.71 -13.24
C ASN A 258 -10.52 -15.67 -12.67
N TYR A 259 -10.48 -16.92 -13.13
CA TYR A 259 -9.40 -17.87 -12.79
C TYR A 259 -8.01 -17.31 -13.17
N LEU A 260 -7.86 -16.79 -14.38
CA LEU A 260 -6.61 -16.22 -14.86
C LEU A 260 -6.20 -14.98 -14.04
N ARG A 261 -7.15 -14.11 -13.68
CA ARG A 261 -6.93 -12.93 -12.81
C ARG A 261 -6.52 -13.32 -11.40
N VAL A 262 -7.21 -14.27 -10.78
CA VAL A 262 -6.91 -14.76 -9.43
C VAL A 262 -5.53 -15.41 -9.38
N ARG A 263 -5.21 -16.21 -10.41
CA ARG A 263 -3.89 -16.79 -10.56
C ARG A 263 -2.81 -15.72 -10.70
N TRP A 264 -3.01 -14.74 -11.58
CA TRP A 264 -2.07 -13.64 -11.77
C TRP A 264 -1.90 -12.79 -10.50
N LEU A 265 -2.99 -12.45 -9.82
CA LEU A 265 -2.95 -11.71 -8.55
C LEU A 265 -2.07 -12.46 -7.52
N ARG A 266 -2.32 -13.74 -7.32
CA ARG A 266 -1.54 -14.56 -6.40
C ARG A 266 -0.06 -14.63 -6.79
N ASP A 267 0.24 -14.89 -8.07
CA ASP A 267 1.62 -15.05 -8.55
C ASP A 267 2.40 -13.74 -8.50
N ALA A 268 1.74 -12.59 -8.72
CA ALA A 268 2.38 -11.27 -8.74
C ALA A 268 2.48 -10.61 -7.36
N THR A 269 1.58 -10.93 -6.43
CA THR A 269 1.45 -10.20 -5.16
C THR A 269 1.30 -11.08 -3.92
N MET A 270 1.14 -12.38 -4.10
CA MET A 270 0.75 -13.35 -3.06
C MET A 270 -0.58 -13.02 -2.34
N LEU A 271 -1.36 -12.06 -2.83
CA LEU A 271 -2.69 -11.78 -2.30
C LEU A 271 -3.70 -12.84 -2.77
N THR A 272 -4.67 -13.13 -1.91
CA THR A 272 -5.82 -13.96 -2.26
C THR A 272 -7.13 -13.18 -2.13
N PRO A 273 -8.10 -13.32 -3.06
CA PRO A 273 -9.37 -12.60 -2.95
C PRO A 273 -10.15 -12.91 -1.67
N SER A 274 -10.04 -14.14 -1.15
CA SER A 274 -10.68 -14.55 0.11
C SER A 274 -10.11 -13.80 1.32
N ASP A 275 -8.80 -13.63 1.38
CA ASP A 275 -8.17 -12.85 2.46
C ASP A 275 -8.45 -11.35 2.30
N ILE A 276 -8.49 -10.86 1.06
CA ILE A 276 -8.92 -9.48 0.75
C ILE A 276 -10.34 -9.22 1.29
N LEU A 277 -11.27 -10.13 1.08
CA LEU A 277 -12.63 -10.01 1.64
C LEU A 277 -12.61 -9.97 3.17
N ARG A 278 -11.84 -10.84 3.84
CA ARG A 278 -11.69 -10.82 5.30
C ARG A 278 -11.13 -9.50 5.82
N VAL A 279 -10.17 -8.92 5.09
CA VAL A 279 -9.60 -7.60 5.42
C VAL A 279 -10.66 -6.51 5.27
N ASN A 280 -11.41 -6.53 4.15
CA ASN A 280 -12.47 -5.55 3.90
C ASN A 280 -13.63 -5.68 4.90
N GLU A 281 -14.01 -6.89 5.28
CA GLU A 281 -15.04 -7.13 6.32
C GLU A 281 -14.62 -6.56 7.67
N LYS A 282 -13.33 -6.69 8.02
CA LYS A 282 -12.83 -6.23 9.31
C LYS A 282 -12.56 -4.72 9.35
N TYR A 283 -12.03 -4.15 8.27
CA TYR A 283 -11.50 -2.78 8.27
C TYR A 283 -12.25 -1.81 7.34
N GLY A 284 -13.24 -2.29 6.62
CA GLY A 284 -13.97 -1.50 5.63
C GLY A 284 -13.42 -1.68 4.22
N ASP A 285 -14.11 -1.09 3.25
CA ASP A 285 -13.78 -1.23 1.84
C ASP A 285 -12.52 -0.46 1.48
N LEU A 286 -11.39 -1.17 1.39
CA LEU A 286 -10.08 -0.61 1.08
C LEU A 286 -9.88 -0.44 -0.42
N ASP A 287 -9.05 0.54 -0.80
CA ASP A 287 -8.61 0.71 -2.19
C ASP A 287 -7.33 -0.11 -2.44
N TRP A 288 -7.47 -1.24 -3.12
CA TRP A 288 -6.42 -2.24 -3.32
C TRP A 288 -5.37 -1.85 -4.37
N VAL A 289 -5.41 -0.64 -4.89
CA VAL A 289 -4.33 -0.06 -5.70
C VAL A 289 -3.32 0.73 -4.85
N LEU A 290 -3.63 0.91 -3.54
CA LEU A 290 -2.82 1.69 -2.61
C LEU A 290 -1.97 0.79 -1.70
N PRO A 291 -0.74 1.20 -1.36
CA PRO A 291 0.16 0.42 -0.51
C PRO A 291 -0.36 0.22 0.92
N GLU A 292 -1.18 1.12 1.43
CA GLU A 292 -1.77 1.03 2.77
C GLU A 292 -2.64 -0.22 2.93
N SER A 293 -3.39 -0.61 1.89
CA SER A 293 -4.21 -1.84 1.88
C SER A 293 -3.35 -3.10 1.99
N PHE A 294 -2.21 -3.12 1.29
CA PHE A 294 -1.24 -4.22 1.38
C PHE A 294 -0.58 -4.26 2.76
N ALA A 295 -0.22 -3.11 3.34
CA ALA A 295 0.36 -3.05 4.67
C ALA A 295 -0.59 -3.62 5.73
N ILE A 296 -1.89 -3.29 5.66
CA ILE A 296 -2.93 -3.83 6.55
C ILE A 296 -3.05 -5.35 6.36
N TYR A 297 -3.09 -5.82 5.11
CA TYR A 297 -3.19 -7.23 4.77
C TYR A 297 -2.03 -8.04 5.39
N TRP A 298 -0.80 -7.63 5.13
CA TRP A 298 0.38 -8.33 5.62
C TRP A 298 0.51 -8.25 7.14
N ALA A 299 0.18 -7.11 7.75
CA ALA A 299 0.18 -6.97 9.21
C ALA A 299 -0.88 -7.85 9.88
N MET A 300 -2.09 -7.97 9.29
CA MET A 300 -3.13 -8.87 9.79
C MET A 300 -2.66 -10.33 9.76
N LEU A 301 -2.10 -10.78 8.63
CA LEU A 301 -1.54 -12.13 8.53
C LEU A 301 -0.37 -12.35 9.50
N GLY A 302 0.48 -11.34 9.70
CA GLY A 302 1.58 -11.38 10.67
C GLY A 302 1.08 -11.61 12.11
N ILE A 303 -0.02 -10.97 12.50
CA ILE A 303 -0.67 -11.23 13.80
C ILE A 303 -1.20 -12.67 13.87
N GLU A 304 -1.87 -13.15 12.82
CA GLU A 304 -2.42 -14.51 12.77
C GLU A 304 -1.34 -15.59 12.86
N LYS A 305 -0.13 -15.32 12.38
CA LYS A 305 1.02 -16.24 12.43
C LYS A 305 1.85 -16.09 13.71
N SER A 306 1.64 -15.04 14.50
CA SER A 306 2.32 -14.88 15.78
C SER A 306 1.83 -15.92 16.80
N PRO A 307 2.71 -16.49 17.65
CA PRO A 307 2.37 -17.61 18.56
C PRO A 307 1.22 -17.30 19.50
N ASP A 308 1.15 -16.06 20.01
CA ASP A 308 0.09 -15.57 20.89
C ASP A 308 -0.98 -14.74 20.15
N ARG A 309 -0.91 -14.70 18.82
CA ARG A 309 -1.72 -13.85 17.95
C ARG A 309 -1.68 -12.37 18.33
N LYS A 310 -0.55 -11.91 18.85
CA LYS A 310 -0.30 -10.53 19.23
C LYS A 310 1.02 -10.05 18.62
N SER A 311 1.02 -8.82 18.17
CA SER A 311 2.20 -8.13 17.70
C SER A 311 1.97 -6.62 17.79
N VAL A 312 2.68 -5.95 18.69
CA VAL A 312 2.59 -4.50 18.85
C VAL A 312 2.95 -3.78 17.54
N ASP A 313 3.97 -4.26 16.83
CA ASP A 313 4.42 -3.65 15.58
C ASP A 313 3.36 -3.78 14.48
N CYS A 314 2.75 -4.97 14.32
CA CYS A 314 1.68 -5.18 13.37
C CYS A 314 0.40 -4.41 13.75
N SER A 315 0.05 -4.34 15.04
CA SER A 315 -1.08 -3.53 15.51
C SER A 315 -0.86 -2.04 15.22
N ARG A 316 0.35 -1.51 15.45
CA ARG A 316 0.72 -0.15 15.06
C ARG A 316 0.66 0.06 13.54
N MET A 317 1.15 -0.90 12.77
CA MET A 317 1.11 -0.84 11.30
C MET A 317 -0.33 -0.76 10.80
N ILE A 318 -1.24 -1.55 11.35
CA ILE A 318 -2.67 -1.52 10.99
C ILE A 318 -3.27 -0.17 11.36
N THR A 319 -3.14 0.29 12.61
CA THR A 319 -3.74 1.56 13.05
C THR A 319 -3.23 2.75 12.23
N GLN A 320 -1.92 2.81 11.98
CA GLN A 320 -1.30 3.88 11.20
C GLN A 320 -1.71 3.84 9.72
N SER A 321 -1.74 2.64 9.10
CA SER A 321 -2.16 2.49 7.71
C SER A 321 -3.65 2.81 7.53
N LEU A 322 -4.50 2.39 8.46
CA LEU A 322 -5.92 2.78 8.48
C LEU A 322 -6.11 4.28 8.64
N GLN A 323 -5.29 4.96 9.46
CA GLN A 323 -5.33 6.41 9.60
C GLN A 323 -4.95 7.13 8.30
N VAL A 324 -3.94 6.63 7.58
CA VAL A 324 -3.59 7.14 6.25
C VAL A 324 -4.70 6.84 5.25
N THR A 325 -5.28 5.65 5.29
CA THR A 325 -6.44 5.28 4.46
C THR A 325 -7.63 6.19 4.73
N PHE A 326 -7.90 6.53 5.97
CA PHE A 326 -8.96 7.49 6.31
C PHE A 326 -8.75 8.85 5.63
N THR A 327 -7.52 9.35 5.57
CA THR A 327 -7.22 10.69 5.00
C THR A 327 -6.93 10.69 3.50
N ASN A 328 -6.36 9.61 2.96
CA ASN A 328 -5.84 9.51 1.59
C ASN A 328 -6.11 8.13 0.95
N GLY A 329 -7.15 7.44 1.38
CA GLY A 329 -7.39 6.03 1.06
C GLY A 329 -8.23 5.75 -0.17
N ARG A 330 -8.47 6.74 -1.03
CA ARG A 330 -9.06 6.55 -2.36
C ARG A 330 -8.21 7.26 -3.39
N MET A 331 -7.89 6.55 -4.48
CA MET A 331 -7.16 7.11 -5.60
C MET A 331 -8.12 7.48 -6.73
N LEU A 332 -8.10 8.72 -7.17
CA LEU A 332 -8.89 9.21 -8.30
C LEU A 332 -7.96 9.54 -9.46
N PHE A 333 -8.33 9.13 -10.66
CA PHE A 333 -7.67 9.51 -11.88
C PHE A 333 -8.46 10.61 -12.60
N PRO A 334 -7.80 11.48 -13.38
CA PRO A 334 -8.49 12.54 -14.13
C PRO A 334 -9.40 11.99 -15.24
N GLY A 335 -9.15 10.77 -15.70
CA GLY A 335 -9.94 10.05 -16.71
C GLY A 335 -10.16 8.59 -16.30
N ASP A 336 -10.57 7.77 -17.27
CA ASP A 336 -10.89 6.34 -17.03
C ASP A 336 -9.65 5.45 -16.89
N LYS A 337 -8.48 5.96 -17.23
CA LYS A 337 -7.21 5.22 -17.16
C LYS A 337 -6.32 5.72 -16.05
N PRO A 338 -5.50 4.83 -15.44
CA PRO A 338 -4.46 5.24 -14.50
C PRO A 338 -3.53 6.29 -15.09
N ALA A 339 -3.25 7.33 -14.31
CA ALA A 339 -2.37 8.43 -14.72
C ALA A 339 -1.52 8.91 -13.53
N GLU A 340 -0.33 9.43 -13.80
CA GLU A 340 0.61 9.90 -12.75
C GLU A 340 0.08 11.11 -11.96
N ASN A 341 -0.82 11.88 -12.56
CA ASN A 341 -1.46 13.03 -11.94
C ASN A 341 -2.73 12.67 -11.14
N PHE A 342 -2.75 11.48 -10.51
CA PHE A 342 -3.83 11.06 -9.63
C PHE A 342 -4.00 11.97 -8.42
N LEU A 343 -5.20 11.98 -7.86
CA LEU A 343 -5.56 12.62 -6.60
C LEU A 343 -5.84 11.56 -5.52
N LEU A 344 -5.34 11.81 -4.31
CA LEU A 344 -5.71 11.02 -3.13
C LEU A 344 -6.78 11.79 -2.33
N ILE A 345 -7.87 11.10 -2.02
CA ILE A 345 -8.97 11.63 -1.20
C ILE A 345 -9.26 10.72 -0.01
N PRO A 346 -9.96 11.22 1.02
CA PRO A 346 -10.36 10.41 2.16
C PRO A 346 -11.19 9.19 1.78
N ASN A 347 -11.02 8.11 2.56
CA ASN A 347 -11.90 6.97 2.56
C ASN A 347 -12.65 6.90 3.90
N PHE A 348 -13.85 7.49 3.96
CA PHE A 348 -14.63 7.55 5.20
C PHE A 348 -15.27 6.22 5.59
N SER A 349 -15.32 5.24 4.69
CA SER A 349 -15.84 3.90 5.02
C SER A 349 -15.01 3.18 6.10
N VAL A 350 -13.75 3.57 6.28
CA VAL A 350 -12.86 2.97 7.28
C VAL A 350 -12.88 3.70 8.64
N ALA A 351 -13.64 4.78 8.79
CA ALA A 351 -13.60 5.62 9.98
C ALA A 351 -13.84 4.84 11.28
N ASP A 352 -14.87 4.00 11.32
CA ASP A 352 -15.18 3.16 12.49
C ASP A 352 -14.10 2.10 12.75
N ALA A 353 -13.55 1.52 11.68
CA ALA A 353 -12.48 0.54 11.78
C ALA A 353 -11.19 1.16 12.35
N VAL A 354 -10.84 2.40 11.95
CA VAL A 354 -9.72 3.13 12.58
C VAL A 354 -9.98 3.32 14.07
N ARG A 355 -11.17 3.82 14.43
CA ARG A 355 -11.55 4.02 15.84
C ARG A 355 -11.45 2.70 16.61
N GLN A 356 -12.02 1.63 16.09
CA GLN A 356 -11.99 0.32 16.73
C GLN A 356 -10.57 -0.24 16.85
N SER A 357 -9.74 -0.11 15.82
CA SER A 357 -8.36 -0.60 15.85
C SER A 357 -7.51 0.07 16.94
N TYR A 358 -7.75 1.36 17.22
CA TYR A 358 -7.13 2.03 18.35
C TYR A 358 -7.63 1.51 19.70
N LEU A 359 -8.94 1.28 19.83
CA LEU A 359 -9.52 0.72 21.07
C LEU A 359 -8.99 -0.69 21.34
N ASP A 360 -8.90 -1.53 20.31
CA ASP A 360 -8.33 -2.88 20.42
C ASP A 360 -6.84 -2.80 20.84
N ALA A 361 -6.06 -1.93 20.22
CA ALA A 361 -4.65 -1.72 20.56
C ALA A 361 -4.46 -1.21 21.99
N ILE A 362 -5.34 -0.32 22.49
CA ILE A 362 -5.33 0.16 23.86
C ILE A 362 -5.70 -0.97 24.84
N GLN A 363 -6.68 -1.81 24.48
CA GLN A 363 -7.10 -2.93 25.32
C GLN A 363 -6.01 -4.02 25.41
N GLU A 364 -5.37 -4.32 24.29
CA GLU A 364 -4.28 -5.31 24.22
C GLU A 364 -2.99 -4.83 24.91
N ASN A 365 -2.75 -3.52 24.91
CA ASN A 365 -1.52 -2.90 25.41
C ASN A 365 -1.83 -1.73 26.37
N PRO A 366 -2.43 -1.98 27.55
CA PRO A 366 -2.95 -0.94 28.45
C PRO A 366 -1.85 -0.02 29.00
N ASP A 367 -0.61 -0.49 29.07
CA ASP A 367 0.54 0.25 29.57
C ASP A 367 1.16 1.21 28.53
N ILE A 368 0.78 1.09 27.26
CA ILE A 368 1.33 1.91 26.17
C ILE A 368 0.48 3.18 26.01
N LYS A 369 0.87 4.26 26.68
CA LYS A 369 0.17 5.56 26.66
C LYS A 369 0.02 6.14 25.25
N SER A 370 1.01 5.92 24.37
CA SER A 370 1.01 6.49 23.00
C SER A 370 -0.20 6.07 22.14
N PHE A 371 -0.83 4.92 22.39
CA PHE A 371 -2.06 4.54 21.71
C PHE A 371 -3.24 5.40 22.10
N ARG A 372 -3.35 5.78 23.38
CA ARG A 372 -4.43 6.67 23.86
C ARG A 372 -4.28 8.08 23.31
N ASP A 373 -3.06 8.61 23.35
CA ASP A 373 -2.76 9.94 22.81
C ASP A 373 -3.02 9.99 21.29
N ALA A 374 -2.63 8.94 20.56
CA ALA A 374 -2.89 8.81 19.12
C ALA A 374 -4.38 8.67 18.80
N TYR A 375 -5.14 7.94 19.62
CA TYR A 375 -6.60 7.82 19.49
C TYR A 375 -7.29 9.18 19.62
N GLU A 376 -6.98 9.96 20.67
CA GLU A 376 -7.59 11.28 20.88
C GLU A 376 -7.25 12.25 19.74
N ASN A 377 -6.00 12.23 19.27
CA ASN A 377 -5.55 13.04 18.13
C ASN A 377 -6.25 12.62 16.83
N PHE A 378 -6.40 11.31 16.61
CA PHE A 378 -7.16 10.80 15.46
C PHE A 378 -8.61 11.26 15.50
N MET A 379 -9.31 11.09 16.62
CA MET A 379 -10.72 11.46 16.76
C MET A 379 -10.94 12.95 16.44
N SER A 380 -10.11 13.82 16.98
CA SER A 380 -10.20 15.27 16.73
C SER A 380 -9.99 15.61 15.26
N ARG A 381 -8.97 15.00 14.63
CA ARG A 381 -8.70 15.19 13.18
C ARG A 381 -9.81 14.58 12.32
N ALA A 382 -10.33 13.40 12.69
CA ALA A 382 -11.40 12.76 11.94
C ALA A 382 -12.66 13.62 11.90
N ILE A 383 -13.05 14.21 13.02
CA ILE A 383 -14.22 15.12 13.10
C ILE A 383 -14.04 16.29 12.13
N THR A 384 -12.91 16.99 12.20
CA THR A 384 -12.65 18.17 11.36
C THR A 384 -12.52 17.80 9.88
N THR A 385 -11.90 16.67 9.56
CA THR A 385 -11.76 16.18 8.18
C THR A 385 -13.14 15.80 7.61
N MET A 386 -13.95 15.01 8.32
CA MET A 386 -15.29 14.64 7.85
C MET A 386 -16.18 15.88 7.66
N TYR A 387 -16.11 16.83 8.58
CA TYR A 387 -16.84 18.10 8.45
C TYR A 387 -16.43 18.85 7.16
N SER A 388 -15.14 18.97 6.89
CA SER A 388 -14.64 19.68 5.70
C SER A 388 -15.02 19.01 4.36
N TYR A 389 -15.37 17.72 4.39
CA TYR A 389 -15.86 16.96 3.24
C TYR A 389 -17.39 16.79 3.22
N GLY A 390 -18.13 17.56 4.05
CA GLY A 390 -19.59 17.53 4.08
C GLY A 390 -20.19 16.29 4.75
N GLN A 391 -19.38 15.47 5.44
CA GLN A 391 -19.84 14.28 6.16
C GLN A 391 -20.32 14.65 7.58
N TYR A 392 -21.25 15.61 7.67
CA TYR A 392 -21.64 16.25 8.93
C TYR A 392 -22.21 15.27 9.96
N THR A 393 -23.09 14.35 9.53
CA THR A 393 -23.69 13.33 10.41
C THR A 393 -22.63 12.45 11.06
N LYS A 394 -21.67 11.97 10.26
CA LYS A 394 -20.60 11.11 10.77
C LYS A 394 -19.62 11.88 11.64
N ALA A 395 -19.33 13.12 11.30
CA ALA A 395 -18.52 14.01 12.12
C ALA A 395 -19.16 14.26 13.51
N GLN A 396 -20.50 14.47 13.54
CA GLN A 396 -21.26 14.62 14.79
C GLN A 396 -21.21 13.35 15.64
N GLU A 397 -21.38 12.17 15.04
CA GLU A 397 -21.29 10.89 15.73
C GLU A 397 -19.92 10.72 16.41
N PHE A 398 -18.83 11.02 15.69
CA PHE A 398 -17.47 10.95 16.24
C PHE A 398 -17.22 11.98 17.33
N TYR A 399 -17.81 13.16 17.20
CA TYR A 399 -17.77 14.17 18.25
C TYR A 399 -18.48 13.71 19.53
N ASP A 400 -19.63 13.04 19.39
CA ASP A 400 -20.36 12.47 20.53
C ASP A 400 -19.54 11.38 21.23
N TYR A 401 -18.92 10.45 20.48
CA TYR A 401 -17.98 9.47 21.04
C TYR A 401 -16.83 10.12 21.82
N LEU A 402 -16.20 11.15 21.25
CA LEU A 402 -15.08 11.85 21.89
C LEU A 402 -15.51 12.53 23.20
N THR A 403 -16.72 13.10 23.25
CA THR A 403 -17.20 13.86 24.41
C THR A 403 -17.79 12.98 25.50
N ASP A 404 -18.42 11.85 25.17
CA ASP A 404 -18.98 10.90 26.14
C ASP A 404 -17.89 10.19 26.95
N HIS A 405 -16.71 9.97 26.34
CA HIS A 405 -15.56 9.37 27.01
C HIS A 405 -14.73 10.35 27.83
N LYS A 406 -14.85 11.66 27.60
CA LYS A 406 -14.20 12.69 28.43
C LYS A 406 -15.01 12.93 29.70
N LYS A 407 -14.44 12.57 30.84
CA LYS A 407 -15.06 12.73 32.21
C LYS A 407 -15.47 14.16 32.58
N ASN A 408 -15.18 15.17 31.75
CA ASN A 408 -15.42 16.58 32.05
C ASN A 408 -16.48 17.17 31.09
N ARG A 409 -17.75 16.85 31.35
CA ARG A 409 -18.92 17.37 30.62
C ARG A 409 -19.06 18.90 30.63
N ASN A 410 -18.46 19.58 31.63
CA ASN A 410 -18.62 21.03 31.83
C ASN A 410 -17.80 21.91 30.87
N THR A 411 -16.94 21.33 30.04
CA THR A 411 -16.13 22.04 29.02
C THR A 411 -16.48 21.67 27.60
N ARG A 412 -17.63 21.02 27.36
CA ARG A 412 -18.09 20.62 26.04
C ARG A 412 -18.49 21.85 25.24
N LEU A 413 -17.71 22.20 24.22
CA LEU A 413 -18.11 23.17 23.22
C LEU A 413 -19.27 22.61 22.36
N PRO A 414 -20.20 23.41 21.87
CA PRO A 414 -21.08 22.97 20.78
C PRO A 414 -20.27 22.45 19.58
N PHE A 415 -20.83 21.47 18.85
CA PHE A 415 -20.12 20.80 17.75
C PHE A 415 -19.48 21.77 16.75
N ASP A 416 -20.26 22.75 16.26
CA ASP A 416 -19.72 23.74 15.31
C ASP A 416 -18.60 24.58 15.89
N GLN A 417 -18.71 24.93 17.20
CA GLN A 417 -17.67 25.66 17.90
C GLN A 417 -16.42 24.80 18.14
N PHE A 418 -16.59 23.50 18.33
CA PHE A 418 -15.45 22.57 18.43
C PHE A 418 -14.68 22.50 17.12
N VAL A 419 -15.40 22.33 15.99
CA VAL A 419 -14.78 22.31 14.66
C VAL A 419 -14.07 23.64 14.38
N LEU A 420 -14.77 24.76 14.61
CA LEU A 420 -14.19 26.11 14.46
C LEU A 420 -12.99 26.35 15.35
N LYS A 421 -13.03 25.86 16.61
CA LYS A 421 -11.90 26.01 17.54
C LYS A 421 -10.66 25.29 17.04
N HIS A 422 -10.80 24.05 16.55
CA HIS A 422 -9.66 23.32 15.98
C HIS A 422 -9.07 24.03 14.76
N TRP A 423 -9.91 24.57 13.87
CA TRP A 423 -9.45 25.40 12.77
C TRP A 423 -8.86 26.73 13.26
N GLN A 424 -9.39 27.29 14.35
CA GLN A 424 -8.88 28.53 14.94
C GLN A 424 -7.53 28.34 15.64
N GLU A 425 -7.29 27.23 16.30
CA GLU A 425 -5.99 26.91 16.90
C GLU A 425 -4.91 26.83 15.81
N GLU A 426 -5.26 26.35 14.61
CA GLU A 426 -4.38 26.40 13.43
C GLU A 426 -4.24 27.84 12.87
N ILE A 427 -5.27 28.70 12.98
CA ILE A 427 -5.29 30.08 12.44
C ILE A 427 -4.82 31.11 13.46
N LYS A 428 -5.08 30.94 14.74
CA LYS A 428 -4.91 31.98 15.78
C LYS A 428 -3.47 32.41 15.99
N ASP A 429 -2.51 31.53 15.74
CA ASP A 429 -1.09 31.84 15.74
C ASP A 429 -0.57 32.16 14.33
N ALA A 430 -1.47 32.17 13.33
CA ALA A 430 -1.16 32.40 11.93
C ALA A 430 -1.08 33.90 11.67
N GLY A 431 0.10 34.41 11.34
CA GLY A 431 0.25 35.72 10.72
C GLY A 431 -0.49 35.79 9.37
N PHE A 432 -0.65 37.01 8.81
CA PHE A 432 -1.31 37.28 7.51
C PHE A 432 -0.99 36.23 6.43
N LYS A 433 0.30 35.92 6.25
CA LYS A 433 0.75 34.94 5.24
C LYS A 433 0.14 33.55 5.46
N GLN A 434 0.14 33.06 6.69
CA GLN A 434 -0.34 31.71 7.01
C GLN A 434 -1.86 31.60 6.87
N ALA A 435 -2.62 32.63 7.30
CA ALA A 435 -4.07 32.69 7.12
C ALA A 435 -4.43 32.72 5.61
N ASN A 436 -3.72 33.54 4.85
CA ASN A 436 -3.91 33.63 3.39
C ASN A 436 -3.60 32.29 2.71
N ASP A 437 -2.47 31.64 3.04
CA ASP A 437 -2.08 30.35 2.46
C ASP A 437 -3.10 29.25 2.79
N MET A 438 -3.66 29.25 4.00
CA MET A 438 -4.65 28.28 4.42
C MET A 438 -6.00 28.47 3.70
N ILE A 439 -6.50 29.70 3.62
CA ILE A 439 -7.76 30.02 2.92
C ILE A 439 -7.60 29.68 1.43
N ASN A 440 -6.48 30.10 0.81
CA ASN A 440 -6.17 29.76 -0.56
C ASN A 440 -6.08 28.24 -0.80
N GLY A 441 -5.49 27.51 0.15
CA GLY A 441 -5.42 26.04 0.11
C GLY A 441 -6.81 25.38 0.13
N LEU A 442 -7.74 25.88 0.95
CA LEU A 442 -9.12 25.39 0.99
C LEU A 442 -9.87 25.69 -0.32
N ILE A 443 -9.72 26.90 -0.88
CA ILE A 443 -10.33 27.26 -2.17
C ILE A 443 -9.73 26.42 -3.30
N PHE A 444 -8.41 26.25 -3.33
CA PHE A 444 -7.74 25.37 -4.30
C PHE A 444 -8.26 23.94 -4.22
N ARG A 445 -8.37 23.39 -2.99
CA ARG A 445 -8.90 22.04 -2.77
C ARG A 445 -10.35 21.91 -3.26
N SER A 446 -11.20 22.91 -3.00
CA SER A 446 -12.55 22.97 -3.54
C SER A 446 -12.55 22.88 -5.07
N CYS A 447 -11.76 23.70 -5.76
CA CYS A 447 -11.66 23.67 -7.22
C CYS A 447 -11.19 22.30 -7.75
N VAL A 448 -10.18 21.69 -7.11
CA VAL A 448 -9.68 20.37 -7.51
C VAL A 448 -10.76 19.31 -7.35
N LEU A 449 -11.46 19.26 -6.21
CA LEU A 449 -12.55 18.30 -5.97
C LEU A 449 -13.70 18.47 -6.98
N LEU A 450 -14.03 19.71 -7.31
CA LEU A 450 -15.01 20.04 -8.34
C LEU A 450 -14.60 19.46 -9.71
N GLY A 451 -13.32 19.61 -10.07
CA GLY A 451 -12.77 19.06 -11.31
C GLY A 451 -12.75 17.52 -11.35
N TYR A 452 -12.65 16.88 -10.20
CA TYR A 452 -12.78 15.42 -10.06
C TYR A 452 -14.24 14.94 -9.88
N GLY A 453 -15.22 15.85 -9.86
CA GLY A 453 -16.65 15.53 -9.82
C GLY A 453 -17.26 15.39 -8.42
N ASP A 454 -16.49 15.63 -7.35
CA ASP A 454 -17.00 15.62 -5.97
C ASP A 454 -17.51 17.02 -5.57
N LYS A 455 -18.71 17.35 -6.04
CA LYS A 455 -19.35 18.64 -5.76
C LYS A 455 -19.62 18.84 -4.28
N THR A 456 -20.04 17.79 -3.56
CA THR A 456 -20.37 17.90 -2.13
C THR A 456 -19.15 18.30 -1.31
N ALA A 457 -18.02 17.65 -1.52
CA ALA A 457 -16.78 17.97 -0.85
C ALA A 457 -16.23 19.34 -1.31
N ALA A 458 -16.40 19.69 -2.59
CA ALA A 458 -16.00 21.00 -3.12
C ALA A 458 -16.74 22.13 -2.42
N ASP A 459 -18.08 22.05 -2.33
CA ASP A 459 -18.94 23.04 -1.66
C ASP A 459 -18.59 23.16 -0.18
N ALA A 460 -18.35 22.05 0.52
CA ALA A 460 -17.97 22.04 1.92
C ALA A 460 -16.62 22.74 2.17
N HIS A 461 -15.62 22.50 1.33
CA HIS A 461 -14.31 23.18 1.41
C HIS A 461 -14.46 24.69 1.13
N LEU A 462 -15.29 25.08 0.17
CA LEU A 462 -15.53 26.49 -0.13
C LEU A 462 -16.24 27.22 1.03
N GLN A 463 -17.22 26.56 1.66
CA GLN A 463 -17.89 27.10 2.86
C GLN A 463 -16.89 27.26 4.01
N LEU A 464 -16.04 26.26 4.25
CA LEU A 464 -15.02 26.32 5.28
C LEU A 464 -14.02 27.45 5.02
N ALA A 465 -13.59 27.63 3.77
CA ALA A 465 -12.73 28.74 3.37
C ALA A 465 -13.39 30.08 3.68
N ARG A 466 -14.70 30.23 3.37
CA ARG A 466 -15.47 31.45 3.67
C ARG A 466 -15.59 31.71 5.17
N MET A 467 -15.85 30.66 5.97
CA MET A 467 -15.88 30.77 7.44
C MET A 467 -14.54 31.21 8.02
N ALA A 468 -13.43 30.62 7.53
CA ALA A 468 -12.08 31.00 7.92
C ALA A 468 -11.77 32.45 7.55
N TYR A 469 -12.12 32.87 6.33
CA TYR A 469 -11.98 34.24 5.84
C TYR A 469 -12.75 35.24 6.71
N ASN A 470 -14.05 35.01 6.92
CA ASN A 470 -14.90 35.90 7.71
C ASN A 470 -14.39 36.01 9.15
N ARG A 471 -13.90 34.92 9.72
CA ARG A 471 -13.34 34.94 11.08
C ARG A 471 -12.05 35.75 11.13
N TYR A 472 -11.10 35.52 10.21
CA TYR A 472 -9.87 36.28 10.14
C TYR A 472 -10.14 37.78 9.95
N MET A 473 -11.02 38.15 9.03
CA MET A 473 -11.38 39.54 8.77
C MET A 473 -12.03 40.21 9.97
N LYS A 474 -12.80 39.47 10.77
CA LYS A 474 -13.39 39.99 12.02
C LYS A 474 -12.34 40.27 13.08
N ASP A 475 -11.33 39.40 13.21
CA ASP A 475 -10.33 39.51 14.26
C ASP A 475 -9.17 40.46 13.90
N MET A 476 -8.77 40.52 12.62
CA MET A 476 -7.54 41.20 12.14
C MET A 476 -7.77 42.20 11.00
N GLY A 477 -8.96 42.24 10.40
CA GLY A 477 -9.22 42.93 9.12
C GLY A 477 -9.46 44.46 9.21
N THR A 478 -9.33 45.06 10.39
CA THR A 478 -9.52 46.54 10.54
C THR A 478 -8.29 47.36 10.15
N GLU A 479 -7.13 46.72 9.99
CA GLU A 479 -5.89 47.37 9.57
C GLU A 479 -5.60 47.08 8.09
N SER A 480 -5.40 48.11 7.28
CA SER A 480 -5.18 48.00 5.83
C SER A 480 -3.97 47.12 5.41
N ARG A 481 -3.02 46.89 6.33
CA ARG A 481 -1.82 46.06 6.07
C ARG A 481 -2.05 44.55 6.29
N THR A 482 -3.13 44.18 6.99
CA THR A 482 -3.45 42.80 7.35
C THR A 482 -4.77 42.33 6.73
N ALA A 483 -5.48 43.17 5.99
CA ALA A 483 -6.69 42.83 5.29
C ALA A 483 -6.41 41.87 4.11
N LEU A 484 -7.19 40.79 4.02
CA LEU A 484 -7.15 39.91 2.86
C LEU A 484 -7.90 40.53 1.68
N PRO A 485 -7.56 40.17 0.44
CA PRO A 485 -8.36 40.55 -0.75
C PRO A 485 -9.81 40.08 -0.57
N PRO A 486 -10.78 40.67 -1.28
CA PRO A 486 -12.17 40.21 -1.27
C PRO A 486 -12.24 38.70 -1.57
N PHE A 487 -13.11 37.98 -0.85
CA PHE A 487 -13.21 36.52 -1.00
C PHE A 487 -13.57 36.10 -2.43
N SER A 488 -14.41 36.89 -3.11
CA SER A 488 -14.76 36.69 -4.52
C SER A 488 -13.55 36.78 -5.46
N GLN A 489 -12.64 37.72 -5.19
CA GLN A 489 -11.41 37.85 -5.95
C GLN A 489 -10.49 36.64 -5.73
N MET A 490 -10.27 36.21 -4.46
CA MET A 490 -9.45 35.04 -4.12
C MET A 490 -9.98 33.78 -4.82
N THR A 491 -11.31 33.54 -4.78
CA THR A 491 -11.93 32.38 -5.44
C THR A 491 -11.76 32.41 -6.95
N SER A 492 -11.94 33.58 -7.57
CA SER A 492 -11.77 33.76 -9.02
C SER A 492 -10.33 33.52 -9.47
N GLU A 493 -9.35 34.12 -8.78
CA GLU A 493 -7.93 33.96 -9.10
C GLU A 493 -7.46 32.50 -8.98
N ILE A 494 -7.88 31.81 -7.92
CA ILE A 494 -7.53 30.39 -7.71
C ILE A 494 -8.22 29.50 -8.74
N ALA A 495 -9.50 29.73 -9.05
CA ALA A 495 -10.21 28.98 -10.08
C ALA A 495 -9.53 29.14 -11.45
N GLN A 496 -9.14 30.35 -11.82
CA GLN A 496 -8.36 30.60 -13.06
C GLN A 496 -6.99 29.94 -13.03
N ALA A 497 -6.31 29.91 -11.88
CA ALA A 497 -5.03 29.23 -11.73
C ALA A 497 -5.21 27.70 -11.89
N CYS A 498 -6.24 27.10 -11.30
CA CYS A 498 -6.59 25.69 -11.48
C CYS A 498 -6.86 25.35 -12.95
N ILE A 499 -7.66 26.17 -13.64
CA ILE A 499 -7.98 25.97 -15.06
C ILE A 499 -6.72 26.03 -15.95
N ARG A 500 -5.74 26.84 -15.58
CA ARG A 500 -4.48 26.96 -16.35
C ARG A 500 -3.46 25.86 -16.04
N SER A 501 -3.46 25.33 -14.82
CA SER A 501 -2.40 24.44 -14.33
C SER A 501 -2.80 22.97 -14.27
N LEU A 502 -4.10 22.65 -14.24
CA LEU A 502 -4.57 21.27 -14.16
C LEU A 502 -4.73 20.66 -15.57
N PRO A 503 -4.70 19.31 -15.69
CA PRO A 503 -4.96 18.62 -16.95
C PRO A 503 -6.26 19.06 -17.60
N GLY A 504 -6.29 19.08 -18.96
CA GLY A 504 -7.39 19.64 -19.72
C GLY A 504 -8.78 19.10 -19.34
N GLU A 505 -8.90 17.80 -19.13
CA GLU A 505 -10.17 17.16 -18.71
C GLU A 505 -10.69 17.69 -17.36
N ILE A 506 -9.80 17.89 -16.38
CA ILE A 506 -10.13 18.46 -15.08
C ILE A 506 -10.49 19.93 -15.22
N ALA A 507 -9.68 20.69 -15.97
CA ALA A 507 -9.88 22.11 -16.23
C ALA A 507 -11.24 22.38 -16.92
N ASP A 508 -11.61 21.53 -17.88
CA ASP A 508 -12.88 21.66 -18.61
C ASP A 508 -14.09 21.30 -17.72
N ARG A 509 -13.97 20.33 -16.82
CA ARG A 509 -15.00 20.04 -15.80
C ARG A 509 -15.16 21.23 -14.84
N ILE A 510 -14.07 21.83 -14.36
CA ILE A 510 -14.14 23.04 -13.51
C ILE A 510 -14.85 24.17 -14.27
N LYS A 511 -14.49 24.45 -15.52
CA LYS A 511 -15.15 25.48 -16.34
C LYS A 511 -16.65 25.21 -16.50
N ALA A 512 -17.02 23.97 -16.84
CA ALA A 512 -18.41 23.58 -17.03
C ALA A 512 -19.25 23.77 -15.75
N GLN A 513 -18.72 23.39 -14.60
CA GLN A 513 -19.41 23.54 -13.31
C GLN A 513 -19.56 25.01 -12.91
N LEU A 514 -18.50 25.81 -13.04
CA LEU A 514 -18.57 27.26 -12.76
C LEU A 514 -19.56 27.99 -13.68
N LEU A 515 -19.67 27.58 -14.95
CA LEU A 515 -20.68 28.12 -15.87
C LEU A 515 -22.09 27.74 -15.46
N LEU A 516 -22.32 26.50 -15.01
CA LEU A 516 -23.64 26.04 -14.50
C LEU A 516 -24.04 26.82 -13.25
N GLU A 517 -23.12 27.05 -12.31
CA GLU A 517 -23.36 27.83 -11.10
C GLU A 517 -23.67 29.29 -11.41
N ALA A 518 -22.97 29.89 -12.36
CA ALA A 518 -23.23 31.25 -12.82
C ALA A 518 -24.61 31.41 -13.48
N GLN A 519 -25.11 30.36 -14.15
CA GLN A 519 -26.45 30.33 -14.76
C GLN A 519 -27.57 30.13 -13.73
N GLN A 520 -27.29 29.37 -12.66
CA GLN A 520 -28.25 29.04 -11.59
C GLN A 520 -28.32 30.10 -10.49
N ALA A 521 -27.34 31.02 -10.41
CA ALA A 521 -27.32 32.07 -9.41
C ALA A 521 -28.56 32.97 -9.51
N PRO A 522 -29.34 33.17 -8.42
CA PRO A 522 -30.48 34.08 -8.40
C PRO A 522 -30.06 35.50 -8.79
N ALA A 523 -30.99 36.26 -9.38
CA ALA A 523 -30.75 37.63 -9.81
C ALA A 523 -30.31 38.59 -8.68
N GLU A 524 -30.62 38.26 -7.43
CA GLU A 524 -30.22 38.97 -6.22
C GLU A 524 -28.69 38.91 -5.96
N ASN A 525 -28.06 37.75 -6.17
CA ASN A 525 -26.60 37.61 -6.04
C ASN A 525 -25.82 38.33 -7.16
N LYS A 526 -26.48 38.58 -8.31
CA LYS A 526 -25.89 39.39 -9.38
C LYS A 526 -25.88 40.89 -9.02
N ALA A 527 -26.74 41.31 -8.13
CA ALA A 527 -26.80 42.71 -7.66
C ALA A 527 -25.77 42.99 -6.58
N GLU A 528 -25.50 42.04 -5.66
CA GLU A 528 -24.47 42.15 -4.63
C GLU A 528 -23.05 42.15 -5.24
N ASN A 529 -22.77 41.22 -6.16
CA ASN A 529 -21.50 41.22 -6.90
C ASN A 529 -21.29 42.47 -7.78
N LYS A 530 -22.39 43.09 -8.24
CA LYS A 530 -22.31 44.37 -8.99
C LYS A 530 -22.16 45.55 -8.06
N ALA A 531 -22.65 45.50 -6.84
CA ALA A 531 -22.50 46.54 -5.83
C ALA A 531 -21.08 46.50 -5.21
N GLU A 532 -20.50 45.33 -4.94
CA GLU A 532 -19.10 45.19 -4.53
C GLU A 532 -18.12 45.69 -5.60
N ASN A 533 -18.31 45.31 -6.87
CA ASN A 533 -17.50 45.79 -7.99
C ASN A 533 -17.68 47.30 -8.27
N LYS A 534 -18.82 47.92 -7.89
CA LYS A 534 -19.00 49.38 -8.03
C LYS A 534 -18.40 50.18 -6.89
N ALA A 535 -18.31 49.59 -5.69
CA ALA A 535 -17.60 50.24 -4.57
C ALA A 535 -16.09 50.32 -4.80
N GLU A 536 -15.52 49.37 -5.58
CA GLU A 536 -14.08 49.37 -5.93
C GLU A 536 -13.69 50.34 -7.04
N THR A 537 -14.63 50.82 -7.85
CA THR A 537 -14.34 51.72 -8.98
C THR A 537 -14.62 53.22 -8.67
N ALA A 538 -14.98 53.55 -7.43
CA ALA A 538 -15.12 54.96 -7.04
C ALA A 538 -13.75 55.57 -6.76
N PRO A 539 -13.37 56.68 -7.45
CA PRO A 539 -12.09 57.35 -7.19
C PRO A 539 -12.10 57.94 -5.77
N ALA A 540 -11.04 57.68 -5.02
CA ALA A 540 -10.79 58.31 -3.75
C ALA A 540 -10.67 59.85 -3.94
N ASN A 541 -11.62 60.56 -3.41
CA ASN A 541 -11.49 62.00 -3.20
C ASN A 541 -10.71 62.31 -1.94
#